data_10cebb0da1940eb63e8e79a543e0174b
#
_entry.id   10cebb0da1940eb63e8e79a543e0174b
#
_cell.length_a   1.000
_cell.length_b   1.000
_cell.length_c   1.000
_cell.angle_alpha   90.00
_cell.angle_beta   90.00
_cell.angle_gamma   90.00
#
_symmetry.space_group_name_H-M   'P 1'
#
loop_
_entity.id
_entity.type
_entity.pdbx_description
1 polymer ?
#
loop_
_entity_poly.entity_id
_entity_poly.type
_entity_poly.pdbx_seq_one_letter_code
_entity_poly.pdbx_strand_id
1 'polypeptide(L)'
;MNIPEVTIKQLLEAGVHLGHKTLRWNPKMNKFIFGEKNSIHIIDLTKTVNLIKEAMQEVHKCISSGGKILIVSTKKQASESVLKLANETEQFYVNHRWLGGMLTNWKTIQNSIRRLKKLEKDLSQDDDIGFTKKEILKLTTEKDKLKRSLGGIADMKVVPNMLFIICLLYTSDAADE
;
A
#
# COMPACT_ATOMS: atom_id res chain seq x y z
N MET A 1 7.90 19.11 -15.90
CA MET A 1 8.57 18.70 -14.65
C MET A 1 9.63 17.68 -15.00
N ASN A 2 10.85 17.85 -14.49
CA ASN A 2 11.88 16.82 -14.68
C ASN A 2 11.62 15.66 -13.74
N ILE A 3 11.49 14.46 -14.31
CA ILE A 3 11.41 13.22 -13.53
C ILE A 3 12.81 13.00 -12.93
N PRO A 4 12.95 12.80 -11.60
CA PRO A 4 14.25 12.58 -10.99
C PRO A 4 14.92 11.32 -11.56
N GLU A 5 16.21 11.45 -11.89
CA GLU A 5 16.98 10.31 -12.38
C GLU A 5 17.51 9.48 -11.21
N VAL A 6 17.23 8.19 -11.26
CA VAL A 6 17.74 7.22 -10.27
C VAL A 6 18.98 6.55 -10.85
N THR A 7 20.09 6.61 -10.12
CA THR A 7 21.36 6.02 -10.56
C THR A 7 21.55 4.62 -9.97
N ILE A 8 22.31 3.77 -10.69
CA ILE A 8 22.68 2.42 -10.20
C ILE A 8 23.40 2.51 -8.85
N LYS A 9 24.23 3.54 -8.64
CA LYS A 9 24.96 3.74 -7.39
C LYS A 9 24.00 3.94 -6.20
N GLN A 10 22.99 4.79 -6.37
CA GLN A 10 21.97 5.02 -5.34
C GLN A 10 21.18 3.75 -5.02
N LEU A 11 20.82 2.95 -6.03
CA LEU A 11 20.13 1.67 -5.81
C LEU A 11 21.00 0.65 -5.09
N LEU A 12 22.31 0.63 -5.38
CA LEU A 12 23.26 -0.25 -4.72
C LEU A 12 23.43 0.13 -3.23
N GLU A 13 23.58 1.43 -2.96
CA GLU A 13 23.69 1.97 -1.60
C GLU A 13 22.41 1.72 -0.78
N ALA A 14 21.23 1.79 -1.41
CA ALA A 14 19.95 1.45 -0.81
C ALA A 14 19.71 -0.07 -0.63
N GLY A 15 20.62 -0.92 -1.12
CA GLY A 15 20.51 -2.38 -0.99
C GLY A 15 19.47 -3.02 -1.92
N VAL A 16 19.00 -2.32 -2.95
CA VAL A 16 17.96 -2.80 -3.88
C VAL A 16 18.39 -4.03 -4.69
N HIS A 17 19.70 -4.28 -4.81
CA HIS A 17 20.25 -5.45 -5.49
C HIS A 17 20.03 -6.77 -4.72
N LEU A 18 19.69 -6.73 -3.43
CA LEU A 18 19.45 -7.91 -2.61
C LEU A 18 18.03 -8.43 -2.81
N GLY A 19 17.92 -9.60 -3.40
CA GLY A 19 16.66 -10.32 -3.60
C GLY A 19 16.32 -11.27 -2.45
N HIS A 20 15.54 -12.27 -2.73
CA HIS A 20 15.16 -13.32 -1.78
C HIS A 20 16.16 -14.50 -1.77
N LYS A 21 16.07 -15.31 -0.74
CA LYS A 21 16.79 -16.60 -0.72
C LYS A 21 16.38 -17.48 -1.89
N THR A 22 17.32 -18.22 -2.46
CA THR A 22 17.11 -19.09 -3.63
C THR A 22 15.94 -20.06 -3.47
N LEU A 23 15.66 -20.54 -2.24
CA LEU A 23 14.52 -21.42 -1.94
C LEU A 23 13.14 -20.73 -2.00
N ARG A 24 13.10 -19.40 -2.02
CA ARG A 24 11.84 -18.61 -1.99
C ARG A 24 11.69 -17.69 -3.19
N TRP A 25 12.18 -18.09 -4.31
CA TRP A 25 12.10 -17.29 -5.52
C TRP A 25 10.87 -17.65 -6.38
N ASN A 26 10.45 -16.70 -7.22
CA ASN A 26 9.46 -16.97 -8.25
C ASN A 26 10.17 -17.19 -9.60
N PRO A 27 9.95 -18.32 -10.30
CA PRO A 27 10.57 -18.57 -11.60
C PRO A 27 10.32 -17.46 -12.65
N LYS A 28 9.19 -16.76 -12.58
CA LYS A 28 8.91 -15.61 -13.47
C LYS A 28 9.91 -14.47 -13.31
N MET A 29 10.62 -14.39 -12.17
CA MET A 29 11.63 -13.37 -11.90
C MET A 29 13.00 -13.70 -12.50
N ASN A 30 13.20 -14.88 -13.07
CA ASN A 30 14.48 -15.32 -13.62
C ASN A 30 15.12 -14.28 -14.56
N LYS A 31 14.32 -13.65 -15.41
CA LYS A 31 14.79 -12.63 -16.36
C LYS A 31 15.36 -11.36 -15.72
N PHE A 32 15.09 -11.12 -14.42
CA PHE A 32 15.53 -9.95 -13.65
C PHE A 32 16.65 -10.27 -12.65
N ILE A 33 17.05 -11.54 -12.55
CA ILE A 33 18.11 -11.99 -11.66
C ILE A 33 19.43 -11.91 -12.42
N PHE A 34 20.41 -11.25 -11.83
CA PHE A 34 21.77 -11.18 -12.35
C PHE A 34 22.57 -12.44 -12.00
N GLY A 35 22.40 -12.95 -10.79
CA GLY A 35 23.13 -14.11 -10.28
C GLY A 35 22.75 -14.44 -8.85
N GLU A 36 23.59 -15.31 -8.21
CA GLU A 36 23.41 -15.77 -6.85
C GLU A 36 24.67 -15.54 -6.05
N LYS A 37 24.53 -15.11 -4.79
CA LYS A 37 25.62 -15.02 -3.82
C LYS A 37 25.11 -15.36 -2.43
N ASN A 38 25.78 -16.29 -1.74
CA ASN A 38 25.41 -16.75 -0.39
C ASN A 38 23.94 -17.21 -0.29
N SER A 39 23.46 -17.97 -1.29
CA SER A 39 22.08 -18.44 -1.37
C SER A 39 21.03 -17.32 -1.41
N ILE A 40 21.41 -16.12 -1.87
CA ILE A 40 20.54 -14.97 -2.10
C ILE A 40 20.68 -14.58 -3.57
N HIS A 41 19.52 -14.39 -4.25
CA HIS A 41 19.51 -13.86 -5.61
C HIS A 41 19.92 -12.39 -5.63
N ILE A 42 20.69 -12.01 -6.63
CA ILE A 42 21.08 -10.63 -6.90
C ILE A 42 20.28 -10.14 -8.08
N ILE A 43 19.60 -9.01 -7.89
CA ILE A 43 18.74 -8.39 -8.91
C ILE A 43 19.60 -7.56 -9.87
N ASP A 44 19.28 -7.63 -11.15
CA ASP A 44 19.91 -6.84 -12.21
C ASP A 44 19.46 -5.37 -12.13
N LEU A 45 20.33 -4.52 -11.60
CA LEU A 45 20.04 -3.10 -11.41
C LEU A 45 19.95 -2.32 -12.73
N THR A 46 20.57 -2.80 -13.81
CA THR A 46 20.49 -2.13 -15.12
C THR A 46 19.06 -2.17 -15.66
N LYS A 47 18.40 -3.31 -15.51
CA LYS A 47 16.97 -3.46 -15.84
C LYS A 47 16.09 -2.69 -14.89
N THR A 48 16.41 -2.72 -13.58
CA THR A 48 15.65 -2.05 -12.54
C THR A 48 15.57 -0.54 -12.78
N VAL A 49 16.69 0.12 -13.15
CA VAL A 49 16.69 1.57 -13.44
C VAL A 49 15.72 1.92 -14.58
N ASN A 50 15.74 1.14 -15.66
CA ASN A 50 14.84 1.37 -16.80
C ASN A 50 13.37 1.21 -16.39
N LEU A 51 13.04 0.14 -15.64
CA LEU A 51 11.69 -0.12 -15.19
C LEU A 51 11.21 0.93 -14.17
N ILE A 52 12.08 1.43 -13.28
CA ILE A 52 11.74 2.54 -12.39
C ILE A 52 11.40 3.79 -13.20
N LYS A 53 12.19 4.11 -14.24
CA LYS A 53 11.92 5.26 -15.12
C LYS A 53 10.56 5.14 -15.81
N GLU A 54 10.23 3.97 -16.34
CA GLU A 54 8.91 3.68 -16.93
C GLU A 54 7.78 3.85 -15.89
N ALA A 55 7.94 3.26 -14.70
CA ALA A 55 6.97 3.38 -13.63
C ALA A 55 6.73 4.83 -13.21
N MET A 56 7.80 5.64 -13.10
CA MET A 56 7.69 7.07 -12.78
C MET A 56 6.98 7.86 -13.88
N GLN A 57 7.18 7.50 -15.16
CA GLN A 57 6.46 8.10 -16.27
C GLN A 57 4.96 7.80 -16.20
N GLU A 58 4.57 6.57 -15.88
CA GLU A 58 3.16 6.19 -15.75
C GLU A 58 2.50 6.88 -14.54
N VAL A 59 3.20 6.97 -13.40
CA VAL A 59 2.74 7.76 -12.25
C VAL A 59 2.52 9.22 -12.65
N HIS A 60 3.48 9.83 -13.36
CA HIS A 60 3.35 11.20 -13.83
C HIS A 60 2.15 11.40 -14.77
N LYS A 61 1.93 10.48 -15.71
CA LYS A 61 0.75 10.53 -16.60
C LYS A 61 -0.55 10.45 -15.82
N CYS A 62 -0.65 9.52 -14.86
CA CYS A 62 -1.83 9.36 -14.03
C CYS A 62 -2.15 10.64 -13.25
N ILE A 63 -1.16 11.24 -12.58
CA ILE A 63 -1.36 12.47 -11.81
C ILE A 63 -1.69 13.67 -12.74
N SER A 64 -1.01 13.78 -13.87
CA SER A 64 -1.26 14.87 -14.84
C SER A 64 -2.68 14.83 -15.42
N SER A 65 -3.30 13.65 -15.49
CA SER A 65 -4.70 13.49 -15.89
C SER A 65 -5.71 13.70 -14.74
N GLY A 66 -5.24 14.09 -13.55
CA GLY A 66 -6.08 14.25 -12.36
C GLY A 66 -6.46 12.93 -11.69
N GLY A 67 -5.80 11.84 -12.06
CA GLY A 67 -6.03 10.51 -11.48
C GLY A 67 -5.57 10.42 -10.02
N LYS A 68 -6.17 9.50 -9.26
CA LYS A 68 -5.77 9.16 -7.89
C LYS A 68 -5.06 7.82 -7.85
N ILE A 69 -4.06 7.74 -6.98
CA ILE A 69 -3.24 6.55 -6.79
C ILE A 69 -3.58 5.92 -5.44
N LEU A 70 -3.69 4.60 -5.40
CA LEU A 70 -3.74 3.84 -4.16
C LEU A 70 -2.40 3.13 -3.94
N ILE A 71 -1.70 3.50 -2.88
CA ILE A 71 -0.42 2.92 -2.51
C ILE A 71 -0.66 1.75 -1.57
N VAL A 72 -0.24 0.56 -1.97
CA VAL A 72 -0.48 -0.69 -1.23
C VAL A 72 0.83 -1.26 -0.73
N SER A 73 0.96 -1.42 0.58
CA SER A 73 2.09 -2.10 1.20
C SER A 73 1.67 -2.84 2.47
N THR A 74 1.61 -4.15 2.40
CA THR A 74 1.35 -4.98 3.57
C THR A 74 2.62 -5.31 4.35
N LYS A 75 3.81 -4.94 3.82
CA LYS A 75 5.09 -5.18 4.47
C LYS A 75 5.34 -4.17 5.58
N LYS A 76 5.53 -4.66 6.81
CA LYS A 76 5.72 -3.82 8.01
C LYS A 76 6.84 -2.79 7.85
N GLN A 77 7.92 -3.14 7.16
CA GLN A 77 9.07 -2.26 6.93
C GLN A 77 8.75 -1.02 6.09
N ALA A 78 7.77 -1.11 5.17
CA ALA A 78 7.38 -0.01 4.30
C ALA A 78 6.13 0.74 4.81
N SER A 79 5.45 0.22 5.84
CA SER A 79 4.17 0.74 6.35
C SER A 79 4.24 2.22 6.73
N GLU A 80 5.30 2.62 7.45
CA GLU A 80 5.49 3.99 7.90
C GLU A 80 5.84 4.95 6.75
N SER A 81 6.73 4.51 5.86
CA SER A 81 7.11 5.29 4.67
C SER A 81 5.93 5.53 3.75
N VAL A 82 5.07 4.52 3.58
CA VAL A 82 3.83 4.63 2.77
C VAL A 82 2.85 5.60 3.41
N LEU A 83 2.67 5.54 4.73
CA LEU A 83 1.79 6.46 5.46
C LEU A 83 2.26 7.91 5.29
N LYS A 84 3.55 8.16 5.48
CA LYS A 84 4.15 9.49 5.31
C LYS A 84 3.96 10.01 3.89
N LEU A 85 4.34 9.21 2.89
CA LEU A 85 4.23 9.57 1.49
C LEU A 85 2.78 9.88 1.08
N ALA A 86 1.84 9.04 1.49
CA ALA A 86 0.43 9.21 1.14
C ALA A 86 -0.17 10.48 1.75
N ASN A 87 0.20 10.80 3.00
CA ASN A 87 -0.24 12.04 3.65
C ASN A 87 0.37 13.30 3.01
N GLU A 88 1.66 13.25 2.62
CA GLU A 88 2.34 14.36 1.96
C GLU A 88 1.80 14.63 0.54
N THR A 89 1.33 13.58 -0.14
CA THR A 89 0.86 13.66 -1.53
C THR A 89 -0.66 13.66 -1.68
N GLU A 90 -1.40 13.59 -0.58
CA GLU A 90 -2.87 13.48 -0.55
C GLU A 90 -3.40 12.32 -1.41
N GLN A 91 -2.66 11.19 -1.39
CA GLN A 91 -3.05 9.96 -2.06
C GLN A 91 -3.60 8.95 -1.06
N PHE A 92 -4.28 7.92 -1.57
CA PHE A 92 -4.84 6.86 -0.75
C PHE A 92 -3.79 5.78 -0.44
N TYR A 93 -3.96 5.07 0.67
CA TYR A 93 -3.04 4.00 1.03
C TYR A 93 -3.70 2.85 1.77
N VAL A 94 -3.08 1.66 1.65
CA VAL A 94 -3.33 0.48 2.48
C VAL A 94 -1.99 -0.02 2.97
N ASN A 95 -1.72 0.16 4.27
CA ASN A 95 -0.40 -0.14 4.84
C ASN A 95 -0.39 -1.28 5.87
N HIS A 96 -1.51 -1.99 6.02
CA HIS A 96 -1.60 -3.14 6.92
C HIS A 96 -2.05 -4.40 6.20
N ARG A 97 -3.33 -4.63 6.06
CA ARG A 97 -3.88 -5.82 5.45
C ARG A 97 -4.77 -5.45 4.27
N TRP A 98 -4.52 -6.06 3.13
CA TRP A 98 -5.46 -6.03 2.02
C TRP A 98 -6.66 -6.90 2.36
N LEU A 99 -7.85 -6.36 2.29
CA LEU A 99 -9.09 -7.13 2.47
C LEU A 99 -9.49 -7.69 1.10
N GLY A 100 -9.83 -8.98 1.03
CA GLY A 100 -10.31 -9.59 -0.21
C GLY A 100 -11.54 -8.83 -0.74
N GLY A 101 -11.58 -8.58 -2.03
CA GLY A 101 -12.64 -7.81 -2.68
C GLY A 101 -12.60 -6.31 -2.40
N MET A 102 -11.45 -5.75 -2.02
CA MET A 102 -11.34 -4.33 -1.65
C MET A 102 -11.72 -3.39 -2.80
N LEU A 103 -11.44 -3.77 -4.03
CA LEU A 103 -11.81 -3.03 -5.23
C LEU A 103 -13.00 -3.65 -5.95
N THR A 104 -13.00 -4.97 -6.15
CA THR A 104 -14.06 -5.71 -6.84
C THR A 104 -15.40 -5.68 -6.11
N ASN A 105 -15.38 -5.68 -4.77
CA ASN A 105 -16.58 -5.53 -3.93
C ASN A 105 -16.60 -4.18 -3.19
N TRP A 106 -16.30 -3.11 -3.89
CA TRP A 106 -16.19 -1.76 -3.34
C TRP A 106 -17.45 -1.31 -2.55
N LYS A 107 -18.65 -1.72 -3.00
CA LYS A 107 -19.90 -1.41 -2.31
C LYS A 107 -19.92 -1.93 -0.86
N THR A 108 -19.43 -3.13 -0.62
CA THR A 108 -19.34 -3.71 0.72
C THR A 108 -18.28 -3.00 1.57
N ILE A 109 -17.14 -2.66 0.96
CA ILE A 109 -16.08 -1.89 1.64
C ILE A 109 -16.60 -0.50 2.04
N GLN A 110 -17.38 0.17 1.19
CA GLN A 110 -18.03 1.45 1.53
C GLN A 110 -18.95 1.33 2.76
N ASN A 111 -19.68 0.23 2.92
CA ASN A 111 -20.49 0.01 4.12
C ASN A 111 -19.63 -0.09 5.38
N SER A 112 -18.48 -0.77 5.29
CA SER A 112 -17.51 -0.86 6.40
C SER A 112 -16.89 0.50 6.72
N ILE A 113 -16.61 1.32 5.71
CA ILE A 113 -16.15 2.71 5.88
C ILE A 113 -17.23 3.57 6.55
N ARG A 114 -18.50 3.44 6.14
CA ARG A 114 -19.60 4.13 6.81
C ARG A 114 -19.72 3.72 8.27
N ARG A 115 -19.55 2.44 8.57
CA ARG A 115 -19.51 1.92 9.95
C ARG A 115 -18.38 2.54 10.75
N LEU A 116 -17.16 2.63 10.17
CA LEU A 116 -16.03 3.30 10.80
C LEU A 116 -16.35 4.76 11.14
N LYS A 117 -16.83 5.53 10.16
CA LYS A 117 -17.20 6.95 10.36
C LYS A 117 -18.29 7.12 11.41
N LYS A 118 -19.28 6.20 11.46
CA LYS A 118 -20.31 6.19 12.51
C LYS A 118 -19.70 5.96 13.88
N LEU A 119 -18.82 4.95 14.03
CA LEU A 119 -18.15 4.66 15.30
C LEU A 119 -17.27 5.82 15.77
N GLU A 120 -16.57 6.49 14.85
CA GLU A 120 -15.79 7.69 15.18
C GLU A 120 -16.67 8.82 15.69
N LYS A 121 -17.84 9.04 15.07
CA LYS A 121 -18.80 10.04 15.51
C LYS A 121 -19.41 9.67 16.87
N ASP A 122 -19.89 8.45 17.03
CA ASP A 122 -20.54 7.97 18.26
C ASP A 122 -19.57 8.04 19.46
N LEU A 123 -18.28 7.72 19.26
CA LEU A 123 -17.26 7.79 20.31
C LEU A 123 -16.69 9.21 20.54
N SER A 124 -16.93 10.18 19.65
CA SER A 124 -16.51 11.57 19.85
C SER A 124 -17.52 12.41 20.63
N GLN A 125 -18.75 11.92 20.79
CA GLN A 125 -19.85 12.55 21.54
C GLN A 125 -19.94 11.99 22.96
N ASP A 126 -18.82 11.92 23.68
CA ASP A 126 -18.56 11.14 24.90
C ASP A 126 -19.51 11.37 26.10
N ASP A 127 -20.26 12.47 26.17
CA ASP A 127 -21.02 12.82 27.38
C ASP A 127 -22.53 12.47 27.36
N ASP A 128 -23.12 12.12 26.20
CA ASP A 128 -24.58 12.00 26.09
C ASP A 128 -25.08 10.59 25.67
N ILE A 129 -24.20 9.68 25.33
CA ILE A 129 -24.61 8.35 24.86
C ILE A 129 -24.45 7.36 26.00
N GLY A 130 -25.51 7.02 26.74
CA GLY A 130 -25.54 6.16 27.89
C GLY A 130 -24.93 4.76 27.77
N PHE A 131 -23.75 4.66 27.14
CA PHE A 131 -22.98 3.43 27.00
C PHE A 131 -22.26 3.07 28.30
N THR A 132 -22.27 1.79 28.62
CA THR A 132 -21.44 1.26 29.71
C THR A 132 -19.96 1.26 29.32
N LYS A 133 -19.06 1.33 30.30
CA LYS A 133 -17.59 1.27 30.08
C LYS A 133 -17.17 0.06 29.23
N LYS A 134 -17.83 -1.07 29.39
CA LYS A 134 -17.59 -2.31 28.63
C LYS A 134 -17.97 -2.15 27.16
N GLU A 135 -19.07 -1.48 26.86
CA GLU A 135 -19.52 -1.20 25.49
C GLU A 135 -18.58 -0.23 24.80
N ILE A 136 -18.18 0.84 25.46
CA ILE A 136 -17.18 1.80 24.96
C ILE A 136 -15.89 1.08 24.57
N LEU A 137 -15.37 0.21 25.44
CA LEU A 137 -14.16 -0.57 25.14
C LEU A 137 -14.34 -1.46 23.90
N LYS A 138 -15.50 -2.11 23.77
CA LYS A 138 -15.81 -2.96 22.61
C LYS A 138 -15.90 -2.15 21.32
N LEU A 139 -16.59 -1.02 21.33
CA LEU A 139 -16.73 -0.12 20.18
C LEU A 139 -15.38 0.50 19.77
N THR A 140 -14.57 0.90 20.76
CA THR A 140 -13.21 1.40 20.51
C THR A 140 -12.34 0.34 19.85
N THR A 141 -12.38 -0.91 20.33
CA THR A 141 -11.64 -2.02 19.73
C THR A 141 -12.08 -2.28 18.28
N GLU A 142 -13.40 -2.22 18.00
CA GLU A 142 -13.95 -2.35 16.65
C GLU A 142 -13.50 -1.20 15.75
N LYS A 143 -13.60 0.04 16.21
CA LYS A 143 -13.13 1.24 15.51
C LYS A 143 -11.65 1.12 15.15
N ASP A 144 -10.80 0.74 16.08
CA ASP A 144 -9.34 0.66 15.86
C ASP A 144 -8.99 -0.42 14.84
N LYS A 145 -9.70 -1.56 14.85
CA LYS A 145 -9.54 -2.62 13.82
C LYS A 145 -9.92 -2.10 12.43
N LEU A 146 -11.06 -1.42 12.31
CA LEU A 146 -11.52 -0.86 11.04
C LEU A 146 -10.60 0.27 10.57
N LYS A 147 -10.21 1.17 11.46
CA LYS A 147 -9.30 2.28 11.16
C LYS A 147 -7.94 1.79 10.66
N ARG A 148 -7.41 0.76 11.29
CA ARG A 148 -6.16 0.13 10.86
C ARG A 148 -6.21 -0.45 9.45
N SER A 149 -7.34 -0.99 9.03
CA SER A 149 -7.48 -1.65 7.72
C SER A 149 -8.00 -0.72 6.63
N LEU A 150 -8.86 0.24 6.98
CA LEU A 150 -9.60 1.06 6.04
C LEU A 150 -9.31 2.56 6.16
N GLY A 151 -8.56 2.99 7.18
CA GLY A 151 -8.30 4.41 7.44
C GLY A 151 -7.72 5.15 6.25
N GLY A 152 -6.77 4.56 5.54
CA GLY A 152 -6.14 5.18 4.38
C GLY A 152 -7.02 5.30 3.13
N ILE A 153 -8.18 4.64 3.12
CA ILE A 153 -9.17 4.71 2.02
C ILE A 153 -10.52 5.27 2.48
N ALA A 154 -10.61 5.78 3.72
CA ALA A 154 -11.87 6.25 4.30
C ALA A 154 -12.50 7.41 3.50
N ASP A 155 -11.69 8.22 2.85
CA ASP A 155 -12.14 9.36 2.04
C ASP A 155 -12.19 9.07 0.53
N MET A 156 -11.87 7.84 0.13
CA MET A 156 -11.94 7.40 -1.25
C MET A 156 -13.41 7.25 -1.68
N LYS A 157 -13.84 8.03 -2.65
CA LYS A 157 -15.22 8.01 -3.17
C LYS A 157 -15.40 7.01 -4.31
N VAL A 158 -14.39 6.88 -5.14
CA VAL A 158 -14.36 6.03 -6.34
C VAL A 158 -13.09 5.16 -6.33
N VAL A 159 -13.12 4.09 -7.09
CA VAL A 159 -11.95 3.22 -7.30
C VAL A 159 -10.80 4.06 -7.89
N PRO A 160 -9.57 3.88 -7.42
CA PRO A 160 -8.42 4.66 -7.89
C PRO A 160 -8.07 4.33 -9.34
N ASN A 161 -7.41 5.28 -10.01
CA ASN A 161 -6.98 5.12 -11.41
C ASN A 161 -5.73 4.25 -11.54
N MET A 162 -4.92 4.18 -10.47
CA MET A 162 -3.68 3.43 -10.46
C MET A 162 -3.44 2.79 -9.10
N LEU A 163 -2.89 1.58 -9.11
CA LEU A 163 -2.37 0.90 -7.92
C LEU A 163 -0.84 0.94 -7.94
N PHE A 164 -0.24 1.37 -6.83
CA PHE A 164 1.20 1.28 -6.61
C PHE A 164 1.47 0.24 -5.52
N ILE A 165 1.85 -0.97 -5.92
CA ILE A 165 1.98 -2.12 -5.02
C ILE A 165 3.45 -2.31 -4.61
N ILE A 166 3.71 -2.27 -3.31
CA ILE A 166 5.01 -2.55 -2.72
C ILE A 166 4.97 -3.94 -2.09
N CYS A 167 5.72 -4.88 -2.61
CA CYS A 167 5.78 -6.28 -2.19
C CYS A 167 4.59 -7.14 -2.62
N LEU A 168 4.77 -7.85 -3.72
CA LEU A 168 3.76 -8.75 -4.30
C LEU A 168 3.58 -10.08 -3.54
N LEU A 169 4.52 -10.48 -2.66
CA LEU A 169 4.47 -11.78 -1.98
C LEU A 169 3.30 -11.93 -0.99
N TYR A 170 2.77 -10.83 -0.48
CA TYR A 170 1.69 -10.82 0.51
C TYR A 170 0.48 -9.97 0.06
N THR A 171 0.48 -9.54 -1.18
CA THR A 171 -0.56 -8.73 -1.80
C THR A 171 -1.01 -9.33 -3.12
N SER A 172 -0.95 -10.68 -3.26
CA SER A 172 -1.42 -11.37 -4.44
C SER A 172 -2.84 -10.97 -4.81
N ASP A 173 -3.74 -10.93 -3.82
CA ASP A 173 -5.14 -10.54 -4.03
C ASP A 173 -5.28 -9.12 -4.61
N ALA A 174 -4.44 -8.16 -4.19
CA ALA A 174 -4.45 -6.81 -4.74
C ALA A 174 -3.91 -6.72 -6.17
N ALA A 175 -3.06 -7.65 -6.57
CA ALA A 175 -2.52 -7.70 -7.93
C ALA A 175 -3.44 -8.46 -8.89
N ASP A 176 -4.32 -9.31 -8.35
CA ASP A 176 -5.27 -10.12 -9.11
C ASP A 176 -6.64 -9.40 -9.28
N GLU A 177 -6.92 -8.34 -8.52
CA GLU A 177 -8.08 -7.46 -8.64
C GLU A 177 -7.87 -6.34 -9.67
#